data_f82b9f1e3f1004c45f6e07da391f1a2e
#
_entry.id   f82b9f1e3f1004c45f6e07da391f1a2e
#
_cell.length_a   1.000
_cell.length_b   1.000
_cell.length_c   1.000
_cell.angle_alpha   90.00
_cell.angle_beta   90.00
_cell.angle_gamma   90.00
#
_symmetry.space_group_name_H-M   'P 1'
#
loop_
_entity.id
_entity.type
_entity.pdbx_description
1 polymer ?
#
loop_
_entity_poly.entity_id
_entity_poly.type
_entity_poly.pdbx_seq_one_letter_code
_entity_poly.pdbx_strand_id
1 'polypeptide(L)'
;QHSMVKFSLIIPCYNEASGIPALFERCQEVFQSPEYEVILVDNGSTDHTQTLLAELLFKQPIIRTICLNTNIGYGKGILAGLESAQGDVLAWTHADLQTDPQDVLEGFKLFSQTRNLQKSYIKGLRYGRSIPDFFFAVCMSCFETLLFRKLLWDINAQPNVFSRTFYDSWVDPPHDF
;
A
#
# COMPACT_ATOMS: atom_id res chain seq x y z
N GLN A 1 -7.03 -22.07 -11.65
CA GLN A 1 -8.23 -21.39 -11.14
C GLN A 1 -7.91 -19.91 -11.14
N HIS A 2 -8.54 -19.13 -12.06
CA HIS A 2 -8.39 -17.68 -12.01
C HIS A 2 -9.05 -17.20 -10.73
N SER A 3 -8.30 -16.47 -9.89
CA SER A 3 -8.84 -15.75 -8.75
C SER A 3 -9.93 -14.78 -9.26
N MET A 4 -11.06 -14.68 -8.55
CA MET A 4 -12.05 -13.64 -8.84
C MET A 4 -11.51 -12.23 -8.51
N VAL A 5 -10.48 -12.14 -7.67
CA VAL A 5 -9.85 -10.90 -7.25
C VAL A 5 -8.85 -10.44 -8.29
N LYS A 6 -9.03 -9.25 -8.82
CA LYS A 6 -8.14 -8.62 -9.80
C LYS A 6 -7.14 -7.65 -9.17
N PHE A 7 -7.52 -7.06 -8.05
CA PHE A 7 -6.74 -6.01 -7.40
C PHE A 7 -6.69 -6.18 -5.88
N SER A 8 -5.50 -6.08 -5.31
CA SER A 8 -5.27 -6.11 -3.86
C SER A 8 -4.56 -4.85 -3.40
N LEU A 9 -5.17 -4.14 -2.44
CA LEU A 9 -4.57 -3.01 -1.75
C LEU A 9 -4.09 -3.43 -0.36
N ILE A 10 -2.83 -3.23 -0.07
CA ILE A 10 -2.20 -3.50 1.22
C ILE A 10 -2.01 -2.18 1.98
N ILE A 11 -2.45 -2.14 3.22
CA ILE A 11 -2.33 -0.97 4.11
C ILE A 11 -1.76 -1.44 5.45
N PRO A 12 -0.46 -1.28 5.70
CA PRO A 12 0.12 -1.57 7.01
C PRO A 12 -0.31 -0.52 8.04
N CYS A 13 -0.71 -0.99 9.21
CA CYS A 13 -1.18 -0.20 10.35
C CYS A 13 -0.30 -0.51 11.57
N TYR A 14 0.08 0.51 12.31
CA TYR A 14 0.75 0.36 13.60
C TYR A 14 0.38 1.51 14.52
N ASN A 15 -0.38 1.20 15.58
CA ASN A 15 -0.90 2.19 16.54
C ASN A 15 -1.72 3.30 15.84
N GLU A 16 -2.65 2.88 14.98
CA GLU A 16 -3.51 3.74 14.16
C GLU A 16 -4.98 3.76 14.64
N ALA A 17 -5.23 3.44 15.93
CA ALA A 17 -6.59 3.32 16.47
C ALA A 17 -7.48 4.52 16.15
N SER A 18 -6.95 5.73 16.19
CA SER A 18 -7.71 6.95 15.91
C SER A 18 -8.09 7.11 14.43
N GLY A 19 -7.27 6.62 13.50
CA GLY A 19 -7.46 6.73 12.05
C GLY A 19 -8.26 5.57 11.42
N ILE A 20 -8.24 4.39 12.06
CA ILE A 20 -8.86 3.17 11.51
C ILE A 20 -10.33 3.32 11.13
N PRO A 21 -11.22 3.94 11.93
CA PRO A 21 -12.63 4.07 11.52
C PRO A 21 -12.80 4.87 10.24
N ALA A 22 -12.10 6.00 10.09
CA ALA A 22 -12.19 6.83 8.90
C ALA A 22 -11.57 6.13 7.68
N LEU A 23 -10.44 5.45 7.85
CA LEU A 23 -9.80 4.66 6.80
C LEU A 23 -10.73 3.54 6.30
N PHE A 24 -11.34 2.80 7.23
CA PHE A 24 -12.26 1.72 6.92
C PHE A 24 -13.48 2.21 6.13
N GLU A 25 -14.13 3.28 6.61
CA GLU A 25 -15.25 3.92 5.94
C GLU A 25 -14.88 4.37 4.53
N ARG A 26 -13.73 5.02 4.38
CA ARG A 26 -13.25 5.47 3.07
C ARG A 26 -12.96 4.32 2.12
N CYS A 27 -12.36 3.24 2.60
CA CYS A 27 -12.17 2.04 1.80
C CYS A 27 -13.51 1.40 1.37
N GLN A 28 -14.52 1.38 2.25
CA GLN A 28 -15.86 0.89 1.90
C GLN A 28 -16.52 1.70 0.79
N GLU A 29 -16.37 3.03 0.83
CA GLU A 29 -16.92 3.91 -0.20
C GLU A 29 -16.26 3.71 -1.57
N VAL A 30 -14.95 3.50 -1.59
CA VAL A 30 -14.15 3.44 -2.81
C VAL A 30 -14.17 2.04 -3.45
N PHE A 31 -13.99 0.99 -2.64
CA PHE A 31 -13.86 -0.38 -3.13
C PHE A 31 -15.20 -1.14 -2.97
N GLN A 32 -16.03 -1.12 -4.02
CA GLN A 32 -17.38 -1.73 -3.97
C GLN A 32 -17.51 -2.99 -4.84
N SER A 33 -16.49 -3.33 -5.62
CA SER A 33 -16.52 -4.51 -6.49
C SER A 33 -15.94 -5.74 -5.79
N PRO A 34 -16.52 -6.94 -5.95
CA PRO A 34 -15.95 -8.19 -5.45
C PRO A 34 -14.62 -8.57 -6.13
N GLU A 35 -14.22 -7.85 -7.19
CA GLU A 35 -12.92 -8.00 -7.85
C GLU A 35 -11.78 -7.31 -7.07
N TYR A 36 -12.11 -6.59 -6.01
CA TYR A 36 -11.14 -5.88 -5.16
C TYR A 36 -11.03 -6.53 -3.80
N GLU A 37 -9.84 -6.51 -3.22
CA GLU A 37 -9.62 -6.77 -1.81
C GLU A 37 -8.76 -5.67 -1.18
N VAL A 38 -9.06 -5.34 0.06
CA VAL A 38 -8.27 -4.45 0.90
C VAL A 38 -7.75 -5.25 2.08
N ILE A 39 -6.44 -5.23 2.30
CA ILE A 39 -5.78 -5.96 3.36
C ILE A 39 -5.19 -4.96 4.35
N LEU A 40 -5.82 -4.83 5.52
CA LEU A 40 -5.29 -4.04 6.62
C LEU A 40 -4.35 -4.94 7.43
N VAL A 41 -3.07 -4.60 7.47
CA VAL A 41 -2.05 -5.39 8.17
C VAL A 41 -1.76 -4.72 9.50
N ASP A 42 -2.30 -5.26 10.59
CA ASP A 42 -1.91 -4.84 11.93
C ASP A 42 -0.49 -5.35 12.23
N ASN A 43 0.47 -4.45 12.23
CA ASN A 43 1.88 -4.77 12.42
C ASN A 43 2.25 -4.80 13.92
N GLY A 44 1.50 -5.58 14.70
CA GLY A 44 1.75 -5.76 16.13
C GLY A 44 1.46 -4.51 16.95
N SER A 45 0.33 -3.84 16.72
CA SER A 45 -0.08 -2.66 17.48
C SER A 45 -0.22 -2.95 18.98
N THR A 46 0.10 -1.95 19.78
CA THR A 46 0.02 -1.99 21.24
C THR A 46 -1.15 -1.16 21.79
N ASP A 47 -1.86 -0.46 20.93
CA ASP A 47 -3.07 0.31 21.23
C ASP A 47 -4.35 -0.48 20.88
N HIS A 48 -5.48 0.19 20.74
CA HIS A 48 -6.76 -0.42 20.38
C HIS A 48 -6.94 -0.74 18.90
N THR A 49 -5.92 -0.57 18.03
CA THR A 49 -6.00 -0.82 16.58
C THR A 49 -6.55 -2.21 16.28
N GLN A 50 -5.98 -3.25 16.88
CA GLN A 50 -6.39 -4.63 16.63
C GLN A 50 -7.86 -4.89 17.01
N THR A 51 -8.30 -4.36 18.13
CA THR A 51 -9.70 -4.50 18.59
C THR A 51 -10.66 -3.85 17.60
N LEU A 52 -10.36 -2.62 17.17
CA LEU A 52 -11.17 -1.88 16.20
C LEU A 52 -11.23 -2.59 14.85
N LEU A 53 -10.12 -3.10 14.35
CA LEU A 53 -10.08 -3.88 13.11
C LEU A 53 -10.97 -5.12 13.22
N ALA A 54 -10.91 -5.87 14.33
CA ALA A 54 -11.76 -7.04 14.55
C ALA A 54 -13.25 -6.69 14.56
N GLU A 55 -13.64 -5.57 15.17
CA GLU A 55 -15.03 -5.10 15.22
C GLU A 55 -15.57 -4.66 13.84
N LEU A 56 -14.71 -4.08 13.00
CA LEU A 56 -15.12 -3.56 11.69
C LEU A 56 -15.20 -4.62 10.60
N LEU A 57 -14.45 -5.71 10.70
CA LEU A 57 -14.37 -6.76 9.68
C LEU A 57 -15.70 -7.40 9.30
N PHE A 58 -16.64 -7.50 10.25
CA PHE A 58 -17.96 -8.10 9.99
C PHE A 58 -18.83 -7.26 9.05
N LYS A 59 -18.43 -6.03 8.73
CA LYS A 59 -19.24 -5.08 7.96
C LYS A 59 -18.99 -5.14 6.45
N GLN A 60 -17.85 -5.73 6.01
CA GLN A 60 -17.48 -5.63 4.59
C GLN A 60 -16.61 -6.83 4.14
N PRO A 61 -17.12 -7.67 3.20
CA PRO A 61 -16.43 -8.90 2.79
C PRO A 61 -15.15 -8.68 1.98
N ILE A 62 -14.98 -7.50 1.36
CA ILE A 62 -13.79 -7.19 0.56
C ILE A 62 -12.62 -6.65 1.41
N ILE A 63 -12.87 -6.28 2.67
CA ILE A 63 -11.83 -5.83 3.61
C ILE A 63 -11.52 -6.97 4.56
N ARG A 64 -10.26 -7.34 4.65
CA ARG A 64 -9.78 -8.34 5.62
C ARG A 64 -8.54 -7.84 6.35
N THR A 65 -8.20 -8.48 7.44
CA THR A 65 -7.05 -8.12 8.25
C THR A 65 -6.07 -9.26 8.38
N ILE A 66 -4.80 -8.88 8.58
CA ILE A 66 -3.72 -9.76 9.01
C ILE A 66 -3.17 -9.14 10.28
N CYS A 67 -3.04 -9.92 11.34
CA CYS A 67 -2.47 -9.47 12.59
C CYS A 67 -1.11 -10.14 12.81
N LEU A 68 -0.07 -9.35 12.95
CA LEU A 68 1.26 -9.80 13.33
C LEU A 68 1.42 -9.70 14.85
N ASN A 69 2.12 -10.64 15.44
CA ASN A 69 2.27 -10.69 16.90
C ASN A 69 3.14 -9.55 17.47
N THR A 70 4.04 -9.01 16.65
CA THR A 70 4.97 -7.96 17.04
C THR A 70 5.23 -7.03 15.86
N ASN A 71 5.62 -5.80 16.13
CA ASN A 71 6.07 -4.89 15.09
C ASN A 71 7.39 -5.40 14.49
N ILE A 72 7.33 -5.77 13.21
CA ILE A 72 8.46 -6.28 12.45
C ILE A 72 9.00 -5.28 11.42
N GLY A 73 8.60 -4.01 11.54
CA GLY A 73 8.97 -2.93 10.62
C GLY A 73 7.96 -2.73 9.48
N TYR A 74 7.95 -1.52 8.92
CA TYR A 74 6.98 -1.11 7.89
C TYR A 74 7.03 -1.99 6.65
N GLY A 75 8.24 -2.21 6.11
CA GLY A 75 8.45 -3.01 4.91
C GLY A 75 8.01 -4.47 5.07
N LYS A 76 8.30 -5.09 6.21
CA LYS A 76 7.85 -6.47 6.50
C LYS A 76 6.34 -6.55 6.67
N GLY A 77 5.71 -5.52 7.23
CA GLY A 77 4.25 -5.42 7.27
C GLY A 77 3.64 -5.40 5.86
N ILE A 78 4.22 -4.64 4.93
CA ILE A 78 3.82 -4.65 3.51
C ILE A 78 4.01 -6.04 2.91
N LEU A 79 5.18 -6.67 3.09
CA LEU A 79 5.48 -7.99 2.54
C LEU A 79 4.48 -9.05 3.05
N ALA A 80 4.15 -9.06 4.34
CA ALA A 80 3.13 -9.96 4.89
C ALA A 80 1.76 -9.79 4.22
N GLY A 81 1.38 -8.54 3.92
CA GLY A 81 0.17 -8.24 3.16
C GLY A 81 0.25 -8.74 1.72
N LEU A 82 1.36 -8.50 1.03
CA LEU A 82 1.59 -8.92 -0.36
C LEU A 82 1.56 -10.44 -0.51
N GLU A 83 2.18 -11.18 0.41
CA GLU A 83 2.17 -12.64 0.42
C GLU A 83 0.75 -13.22 0.51
N SER A 84 -0.12 -12.60 1.28
CA SER A 84 -1.50 -13.05 1.47
C SER A 84 -2.46 -12.56 0.39
N ALA A 85 -2.07 -11.59 -0.41
CA ALA A 85 -2.90 -10.97 -1.44
C ALA A 85 -3.27 -11.98 -2.55
N GLN A 86 -4.47 -11.84 -3.12
CA GLN A 86 -4.99 -12.74 -4.16
C GLN A 86 -5.10 -12.09 -5.54
N GLY A 87 -5.00 -10.77 -5.62
CA GLY A 87 -5.15 -10.01 -6.87
C GLY A 87 -3.99 -10.19 -7.84
N ASP A 88 -4.27 -10.04 -9.13
CA ASP A 88 -3.26 -10.02 -10.20
C ASP A 88 -2.47 -8.70 -10.23
N VAL A 89 -3.07 -7.63 -9.73
CA VAL A 89 -2.44 -6.32 -9.53
C VAL A 89 -2.40 -6.03 -8.04
N LEU A 90 -1.24 -5.59 -7.57
CA LEU A 90 -0.94 -5.33 -6.18
C LEU A 90 -0.64 -3.85 -5.97
N ALA A 91 -1.06 -3.32 -4.85
CA ALA A 91 -0.72 -1.97 -4.44
C ALA A 91 -0.50 -1.88 -2.92
N TRP A 92 0.24 -0.88 -2.48
CA TRP A 92 0.25 -0.49 -1.07
C TRP A 92 0.18 1.03 -0.90
N THR A 93 -0.33 1.43 0.26
CA THR A 93 -0.37 2.83 0.70
C THR A 93 -0.28 2.92 2.22
N HIS A 94 -0.20 4.14 2.76
CA HIS A 94 -0.21 4.39 4.20
C HIS A 94 -1.62 4.39 4.79
N ALA A 95 -1.72 4.17 6.11
CA ALA A 95 -2.99 4.17 6.85
C ALA A 95 -3.47 5.58 7.24
N ASP A 96 -2.65 6.60 7.10
CA ASP A 96 -2.85 7.97 7.60
C ASP A 96 -3.75 8.85 6.72
N LEU A 97 -4.30 8.28 5.63
CA LEU A 97 -5.14 8.98 4.64
C LEU A 97 -4.46 10.19 3.95
N GLN A 98 -3.13 10.33 4.04
CA GLN A 98 -2.40 11.31 3.21
C GLN A 98 -2.49 10.99 1.71
N THR A 99 -2.70 9.72 1.39
CA THR A 99 -3.09 9.25 0.07
C THR A 99 -4.52 8.71 0.15
N ASP A 100 -5.43 9.32 -0.60
CA ASP A 100 -6.82 8.85 -0.64
C ASP A 100 -6.88 7.45 -1.30
N PRO A 101 -7.61 6.47 -0.74
CA PRO A 101 -7.89 5.20 -1.40
C PRO A 101 -8.43 5.34 -2.82
N GLN A 102 -9.11 6.43 -3.16
CA GLN A 102 -9.54 6.75 -4.53
C GLN A 102 -8.36 6.90 -5.48
N ASP A 103 -7.27 7.56 -5.06
CA ASP A 103 -6.07 7.73 -5.89
C ASP A 103 -5.42 6.39 -6.20
N VAL A 104 -5.48 5.45 -5.25
CA VAL A 104 -5.00 4.08 -5.45
C VAL A 104 -5.83 3.36 -6.51
N LEU A 105 -7.15 3.49 -6.46
CA LEU A 105 -8.06 2.90 -7.45
C LEU A 105 -7.85 3.51 -8.85
N GLU A 106 -7.58 4.81 -8.92
CA GLU A 106 -7.21 5.47 -10.18
C GLU A 106 -5.87 4.96 -10.71
N GLY A 107 -4.88 4.78 -9.84
CA GLY A 107 -3.61 4.15 -10.17
C GLY A 107 -3.81 2.74 -10.76
N PHE A 108 -4.70 1.93 -10.18
CA PHE A 108 -5.06 0.62 -10.72
C PHE A 108 -5.71 0.72 -12.12
N LYS A 109 -6.64 1.65 -12.30
CA LYS A 109 -7.29 1.86 -13.61
C LYS A 109 -6.27 2.26 -14.68
N LEU A 110 -5.36 3.18 -14.37
CA LEU A 110 -4.26 3.58 -15.25
C LEU A 110 -3.33 2.41 -15.55
N PHE A 111 -2.97 1.62 -14.52
CA PHE A 111 -2.15 0.43 -14.68
C PHE A 111 -2.78 -0.56 -15.65
N SER A 112 -4.09 -0.81 -15.52
CA SER A 112 -4.84 -1.75 -16.38
C SER A 112 -4.88 -1.34 -17.85
N GLN A 113 -4.64 -0.07 -18.17
CA GLN A 113 -4.56 0.45 -19.54
C GLN A 113 -3.15 0.36 -20.15
N THR A 114 -2.15 -0.05 -19.37
CA THR A 114 -0.76 -0.11 -19.82
C THR A 114 -0.53 -1.33 -20.71
N ARG A 115 0.22 -1.16 -21.80
CA ARG A 115 0.48 -2.24 -22.78
C ARG A 115 1.38 -3.36 -22.25
N ASN A 116 2.21 -3.07 -21.25
CA ASN A 116 3.18 -4.03 -20.71
C ASN A 116 3.07 -4.10 -19.18
N LEU A 117 2.03 -4.78 -18.70
CA LEU A 117 1.73 -4.93 -17.27
C LEU A 117 2.88 -5.55 -16.47
N GLN A 118 3.62 -6.49 -17.06
CA GLN A 118 4.71 -7.21 -16.36
C GLN A 118 5.92 -6.33 -16.03
N LYS A 119 6.14 -5.25 -16.81
CA LYS A 119 7.27 -4.34 -16.66
C LYS A 119 6.86 -2.94 -16.22
N SER A 120 5.58 -2.74 -15.92
CA SER A 120 5.04 -1.46 -15.53
C SER A 120 4.93 -1.36 -14.00
N TYR A 121 5.27 -0.19 -13.51
CA TYR A 121 5.13 0.20 -12.11
C TYR A 121 4.57 1.61 -12.08
N ILE A 122 3.45 1.80 -11.42
CA ILE A 122 2.86 3.12 -11.21
C ILE A 122 3.16 3.56 -9.79
N LYS A 123 3.64 4.77 -9.68
CA LYS A 123 3.94 5.43 -8.43
C LYS A 123 3.23 6.76 -8.37
N GLY A 124 2.64 7.06 -7.22
CA GLY A 124 2.05 8.36 -6.96
C GLY A 124 3.08 9.48 -7.06
N LEU A 125 2.59 10.68 -7.36
CA LEU A 125 3.37 11.91 -7.34
C LEU A 125 2.73 12.87 -6.34
N ARG A 126 3.51 13.36 -5.40
CA ARG A 126 3.02 14.31 -4.39
C ARG A 126 2.99 15.72 -4.95
N TYR A 127 1.81 16.33 -4.97
CA TYR A 127 1.61 17.75 -5.32
C TYR A 127 1.35 18.61 -4.08
N GLY A 128 1.59 19.90 -4.19
CA GLY A 128 1.21 20.87 -3.16
C GLY A 128 2.10 20.88 -1.90
N ARG A 129 3.32 20.38 -1.98
CA ARG A 129 4.28 20.47 -0.87
C ARG A 129 4.63 21.90 -0.54
N SER A 130 4.87 22.19 0.75
CA SER A 130 5.51 23.42 1.16
C SER A 130 6.92 23.55 0.55
N ILE A 131 7.40 24.78 0.36
CA ILE A 131 8.73 25.02 -0.22
C ILE A 131 9.85 24.28 0.54
N PRO A 132 9.88 24.28 1.90
CA PRO A 132 10.87 23.52 2.66
C PRO A 132 10.81 22.02 2.42
N ASP A 133 9.59 21.43 2.37
CA ASP A 133 9.40 19.99 2.14
C ASP A 133 9.81 19.58 0.73
N PHE A 134 9.54 20.42 -0.26
CA PHE A 134 9.99 20.20 -1.63
C PHE A 134 11.52 20.20 -1.70
N PHE A 135 12.17 21.21 -1.07
CA PHE A 135 13.63 21.28 -1.05
C PHE A 135 14.27 20.06 -0.36
N PHE A 136 13.71 19.64 0.79
CA PHE A 136 14.15 18.45 1.49
C PHE A 136 14.01 17.18 0.61
N ALA A 137 12.87 17.02 -0.08
CA ALA A 137 12.65 15.89 -0.98
C ALA A 137 13.63 15.86 -2.16
N VAL A 138 13.95 17.03 -2.73
CA VAL A 138 14.96 17.15 -3.80
C VAL A 138 16.35 16.75 -3.26
N CYS A 139 16.75 17.27 -2.11
CA CYS A 139 18.03 16.92 -1.48
C CYS A 139 18.14 15.41 -1.20
N MET A 140 17.08 14.81 -0.65
CA MET A 140 17.02 13.36 -0.41
C MET A 140 17.12 12.57 -1.71
N SER A 141 16.37 12.94 -2.73
CA SER A 141 16.42 12.27 -4.05
C SER A 141 17.80 12.39 -4.71
N CYS A 142 18.47 13.53 -4.56
CA CYS A 142 19.86 13.71 -5.02
C CYS A 142 20.83 12.81 -4.24
N PHE A 143 20.70 12.77 -2.92
CA PHE A 143 21.53 11.93 -2.06
C PHE A 143 21.34 10.44 -2.40
N GLU A 144 20.11 9.98 -2.50
CA GLU A 144 19.77 8.60 -2.85
C GLU A 144 20.25 8.23 -4.27
N THR A 145 20.08 9.15 -5.24
CA THR A 145 20.59 8.98 -6.61
C THR A 145 22.10 8.81 -6.63
N LEU A 146 22.81 9.62 -5.83
CA LEU A 146 24.27 9.53 -5.73
C LEU A 146 24.72 8.24 -5.05
N LEU A 147 24.03 7.86 -3.96
CA LEU A 147 24.36 6.68 -3.16
C LEU A 147 24.13 5.39 -3.96
N PHE A 148 22.99 5.27 -4.63
CA PHE A 148 22.62 4.08 -5.37
C PHE A 148 23.03 4.11 -6.86
N ARG A 149 23.59 5.23 -7.34
CA ARG A 149 23.99 5.44 -8.74
C ARG A 149 22.84 5.16 -9.74
N LYS A 150 21.61 5.41 -9.33
CA LYS A 150 20.39 5.27 -10.12
C LYS A 150 19.55 6.51 -9.91
N LEU A 151 18.93 7.02 -10.98
CA LEU A 151 18.04 8.17 -10.87
C LEU A 151 16.81 7.74 -10.05
N LEU A 152 16.73 8.25 -8.82
CA LEU A 152 15.66 7.99 -7.88
C LEU A 152 14.94 9.31 -7.58
N TRP A 153 13.63 9.32 -7.74
CA TRP A 153 12.82 10.50 -7.47
C TRP A 153 11.66 10.14 -6.57
N ASP A 154 11.53 10.88 -5.46
CA ASP A 154 10.41 10.77 -4.51
C ASP A 154 10.08 9.31 -4.09
N ILE A 155 11.06 8.57 -3.61
CA ILE A 155 10.97 7.11 -3.30
C ILE A 155 9.78 6.80 -2.40
N ASN A 156 9.46 7.69 -1.46
CA ASN A 156 8.39 7.51 -0.49
C ASN A 156 7.00 7.97 -0.97
N ALA A 157 6.84 8.34 -2.26
CA ALA A 157 5.53 8.72 -2.77
C ALA A 157 4.60 7.51 -2.90
N GLN A 158 3.35 7.71 -2.54
CA GLN A 158 2.27 6.71 -2.57
C GLN A 158 1.16 7.17 -3.54
N PRO A 159 0.34 6.28 -4.09
CA PRO A 159 0.38 4.83 -3.98
C PRO A 159 1.45 4.19 -4.86
N ASN A 160 1.76 2.92 -4.57
CA ASN A 160 2.60 2.07 -5.42
C ASN A 160 1.74 0.96 -6.01
N VAL A 161 1.72 0.80 -7.35
CA VAL A 161 0.90 -0.19 -8.06
C VAL A 161 1.74 -0.97 -9.07
N PHE A 162 1.65 -2.29 -9.07
CA PHE A 162 2.44 -3.17 -9.93
C PHE A 162 1.74 -4.54 -10.10
N SER A 163 2.23 -5.35 -11.04
CA SER A 163 1.68 -6.68 -11.27
C SER A 163 2.19 -7.71 -10.26
N ARG A 164 1.39 -8.75 -10.01
CA ARG A 164 1.84 -9.93 -9.24
C ARG A 164 3.07 -10.57 -9.87
N THR A 165 3.11 -10.68 -11.18
CA THR A 165 4.29 -11.23 -11.88
C THR A 165 5.57 -10.43 -11.62
N PHE A 166 5.45 -9.12 -11.42
CA PHE A 166 6.58 -8.29 -10.99
C PHE A 166 6.99 -8.63 -9.56
N TYR A 167 6.02 -8.73 -8.64
CA TYR A 167 6.27 -9.14 -7.25
C TYR A 167 6.91 -10.54 -7.18
N ASP A 168 6.38 -11.50 -7.91
CA ASP A 168 6.89 -12.88 -7.93
C ASP A 168 8.32 -12.97 -8.50
N SER A 169 8.78 -11.95 -9.22
CA SER A 169 10.15 -11.84 -9.73
C SER A 169 11.15 -11.31 -8.69
N TRP A 170 10.70 -10.87 -7.53
CA TRP A 170 11.60 -10.36 -6.49
C TRP A 170 12.39 -11.51 -5.88
N VAL A 171 13.70 -11.38 -5.94
CA VAL A 171 14.64 -12.33 -5.33
C VAL A 171 15.15 -11.65 -4.07
N ASP A 172 14.87 -12.24 -2.92
CA ASP A 172 15.33 -11.78 -1.61
C ASP A 172 15.01 -10.29 -1.36
N PRO A 173 13.70 -9.94 -1.24
CA PRO A 173 13.32 -8.57 -0.96
C PRO A 173 13.94 -8.13 0.39
N PRO A 174 14.40 -6.87 0.51
CA PRO A 174 15.03 -6.40 1.73
C PRO A 174 14.08 -6.52 2.92
N HIS A 175 14.57 -7.11 4.00
CA HIS A 175 13.80 -7.36 5.22
C HIS A 175 13.99 -6.25 6.29
N ASP A 176 14.79 -5.23 6.01
CA ASP A 176 15.27 -4.22 6.98
C ASP A 176 14.81 -2.80 6.59
N PHE A 177 13.49 -2.55 6.63
CA PHE A 177 12.95 -1.19 6.49
C PHE A 177 12.28 -0.73 7.79
#